data_401faaf322759ee333d9325f6145f252
#
_entry.id   401faaf322759ee333d9325f6145f252
#
_cell.length_a   1.000
_cell.length_b   1.000
_cell.length_c   1.000
_cell.angle_alpha   90.00
_cell.angle_beta   90.00
_cell.angle_gamma   90.00
#
_symmetry.space_group_name_H-M   'P 1'
#
loop_
_entity.id
_entity.type
_entity.pdbx_description
1 polymer ?
#
loop_
_entity_poly.entity_id
_entity_poly.type
_entity_poly.pdbx_seq_one_letter_code
_entity_poly.pdbx_strand_id
1 'polypeptide(L)' 'MSEVINEKELNEVSGGTAAGPSWTQNGMTFYRIVFGDTLSEIAYRFHTSCYAIQALNPTLIKDINVIKAGWEIRVL' A
#
# COMPACT_ATOMS: atom_id res chain seq x y z
N MET A 1 -14.81 13.79 -0.73
CA MET A 1 -15.45 13.53 -1.40
C MET A 1 -15.61 13.47 -1.49
N SER A 2 -15.10 13.06 -1.35
CA SER A 2 -15.49 12.65 -1.86
C SER A 2 -15.45 12.53 -1.86
N GLU A 3 -14.99 12.01 -1.84
CA GLU A 3 -15.26 11.56 -2.45
C GLU A 3 -15.37 11.35 -2.71
N VAL A 4 -15.09 11.24 -2.70
CA VAL A 4 -15.48 10.81 -3.49
C VAL A 4 -15.32 10.78 -3.86
N ILE A 5 -14.98 10.60 -4.13
CA ILE A 5 -15.12 10.35 -4.93
C ILE A 5 -15.16 10.39 -5.17
N ASN A 6 -14.95 10.25 -5.38
CA ASN A 6 -15.16 10.07 -6.15
C ASN A 6 -15.07 10.01 -6.64
N GLU A 7 -14.85 9.81 -7.01
CA GLU A 7 -14.87 9.54 -7.81
C GLU A 7 -14.40 9.89 -8.32
N LYS A 8 -14.19 10.21 -8.65
CA LYS A 8 -13.82 10.33 -9.16
C LYS A 8 -13.03 10.39 -9.12
N GLU A 9 -12.85 10.30 -8.81
CA GLU A 9 -12.44 10.09 -8.87
C GLU A 9 -11.96 9.67 -8.97
N LEU A 10 -11.93 9.32 -9.08
CA LEU A 10 -11.77 8.59 -9.40
C LEU A 10 -11.27 8.39 -10.02
N ASN A 11 -11.25 8.36 -10.42
CA ASN A 11 -10.93 7.92 -11.12
C ASN A 11 -10.02 7.90 -11.69
N GLU A 12 -9.66 8.14 -12.02
CA GLU A 12 -8.86 8.03 -12.58
C GLU A 12 -7.88 7.54 -12.52
N VAL A 13 -7.56 7.24 -12.37
CA VAL A 13 -6.72 6.71 -12.23
C VAL A 13 -5.97 6.04 -12.79
N SER A 14 -5.52 6.49 -12.96
CA SER A 14 -4.96 5.72 -13.78
C SER A 14 -4.59 4.40 -13.52
N GLY A 15 -5.07 3.74 -14.06
CA GLY A 15 -4.81 2.46 -14.09
C GLY A 15 -5.01 1.89 -12.90
N GLY A 16 -5.50 2.51 -12.28
CA GLY A 16 -5.37 1.86 -11.29
C GLY A 16 -6.25 1.70 -10.23
N THR A 17 -5.75 0.97 -9.38
CA THR A 17 -6.37 0.69 -8.10
C THR A 17 -6.18 1.90 -7.23
N ALA A 18 -7.23 2.36 -6.61
CA ALA A 18 -7.13 3.43 -5.64
C ALA A 18 -6.30 2.95 -4.44
N ALA A 19 -5.50 3.83 -3.89
CA ALA A 19 -4.69 3.49 -2.73
C ALA A 19 -5.58 3.14 -1.54
N GLY A 20 -5.13 2.19 -0.76
CA GLY A 20 -5.76 1.86 0.50
C GLY A 20 -5.42 2.88 1.58
N PRO A 21 -5.95 2.68 2.78
CA PRO A 21 -5.67 3.58 3.89
C PRO A 21 -4.23 3.44 4.40
N SER A 22 -3.66 4.56 4.78
CA SER A 22 -2.35 4.57 5.44
C SER A 22 -2.42 5.49 6.64
N TRP A 23 -1.52 5.25 7.59
CA TRP A 23 -1.48 6.07 8.81
C TRP A 23 -0.08 6.02 9.40
N THR A 24 0.21 7.02 10.24
CA THR A 24 1.49 7.12 10.93
C THR A 24 1.25 6.96 12.41
N GLN A 25 2.09 6.15 13.06
CA GLN A 25 1.98 5.89 14.48
C GLN A 25 3.39 5.66 15.03
N ASN A 26 3.76 6.41 16.06
CA ASN A 26 5.07 6.28 16.70
C ASN A 26 6.23 6.41 15.71
N GLY A 27 6.11 7.32 14.73
CA GLY A 27 7.14 7.53 13.73
C GLY A 27 7.19 6.49 12.63
N MET A 28 6.30 5.51 12.66
CA MET A 28 6.22 4.45 11.66
C MET A 28 5.01 4.69 10.77
N THR A 29 5.15 4.40 9.49
CA THR A 29 4.05 4.53 8.54
C THR A 29 3.55 3.14 8.15
N PHE A 30 2.24 2.97 8.23
CA PHE A 30 1.57 1.70 7.92
C PHE A 30 0.62 1.89 6.75
N TYR A 31 0.35 0.81 6.05
CA TYR A 31 -0.54 0.82 4.91
C TYR A 31 -1.36 -0.48 4.92
N ARG A 32 -2.68 -0.37 4.66
CA ARG A 32 -3.51 -1.56 4.50
C ARG A 32 -3.63 -1.90 3.02
N ILE A 33 -3.20 -3.09 2.67
CA ILE A 33 -3.23 -3.57 1.30
C ILE A 33 -4.68 -3.76 0.86
N VAL A 34 -4.99 -3.27 -0.33
CA VAL A 34 -6.31 -3.46 -0.93
C VAL A 34 -6.17 -4.32 -2.18
N PHE A 35 -7.27 -4.90 -2.60
CA PHE A 35 -7.30 -5.78 -3.77
C PHE A 35 -6.73 -5.06 -4.98
N GLY A 36 -5.85 -5.74 -5.70
CA GLY A 36 -5.21 -5.19 -6.90
C GLY A 36 -3.86 -4.54 -6.64
N ASP A 37 -3.48 -4.34 -5.39
CA ASP A 37 -2.17 -3.78 -5.07
C ASP A 37 -1.05 -4.76 -5.39
N THR A 38 0.09 -4.20 -5.79
CA THR A 38 1.36 -4.94 -5.83
C THR A 38 2.32 -4.26 -4.88
N LEU A 39 3.29 -5.01 -4.37
CA LEU A 39 4.26 -4.43 -3.44
C LEU A 39 5.11 -3.37 -4.11
N SER A 40 5.42 -3.53 -5.39
CA SER A 40 6.20 -2.53 -6.12
C SER A 40 5.45 -1.21 -6.24
N GLU A 41 4.14 -1.24 -6.44
CA GLU A 41 3.33 -0.03 -6.48
C GLU A 41 3.27 0.65 -5.12
N ILE A 42 3.13 -0.14 -4.07
CA ILE A 42 3.12 0.39 -2.70
C ILE A 42 4.47 1.04 -2.40
N ALA A 43 5.56 0.36 -2.72
CA ALA A 43 6.90 0.88 -2.50
C ALA A 43 7.12 2.19 -3.27
N TYR A 44 6.69 2.24 -4.50
CA TYR A 44 6.81 3.45 -5.32
C TYR A 44 6.05 4.60 -4.68
N ARG A 45 4.85 4.33 -4.21
CA ARG A 45 3.98 5.37 -3.61
C ARG A 45 4.61 5.97 -2.36
N PHE A 46 5.30 5.15 -1.57
CA PHE A 46 5.92 5.61 -0.33
C PHE A 46 7.41 5.91 -0.48
N HIS A 47 7.91 5.94 -1.71
CA HIS A 47 9.31 6.27 -1.99
C HIS A 47 10.29 5.34 -1.30
N THR A 48 9.99 4.05 -1.33
CA THR A 48 10.82 3.01 -0.73
C THR A 48 10.99 1.85 -1.72
N SER A 49 11.43 0.70 -1.25
CA SER A 49 11.62 -0.47 -2.11
C SER A 49 10.88 -1.67 -1.55
N CYS A 50 10.63 -2.66 -2.42
CA CYS A 50 10.00 -3.91 -2.00
C CYS A 50 10.81 -4.59 -0.90
N TYR A 51 12.13 -4.61 -1.05
CA TYR A 51 12.99 -5.27 -0.08
C TYR A 51 13.03 -4.54 1.25
N ALA A 52 12.94 -3.19 1.22
CA ALA A 52 12.86 -2.41 2.45
C ALA A 52 11.56 -2.72 3.19
N ILE A 53 10.45 -2.79 2.46
CA ILE A 53 9.16 -3.13 3.07
C ILE A 53 9.20 -4.56 3.62
N GLN A 54 9.78 -5.49 2.88
CA GLN A 54 9.91 -6.87 3.35
C GLN A 54 10.71 -6.93 4.64
N ALA A 55 11.80 -6.17 4.73
CA ALA A 55 12.62 -6.14 5.92
C ALA A 55 11.87 -5.62 7.14
N LEU A 56 10.91 -4.72 6.93
CA LEU A 56 10.07 -4.19 7.99
C LEU A 56 8.94 -5.15 8.37
N ASN A 57 8.67 -6.17 7.54
CA ASN A 57 7.56 -7.11 7.75
C ASN A 57 8.02 -8.55 7.50
N PRO A 58 9.05 -9.01 8.21
CA PRO A 58 9.67 -10.30 7.88
C PRO A 58 8.76 -11.50 8.13
N THR A 59 7.75 -11.34 8.99
CA THR A 59 6.83 -12.42 9.29
C THR A 59 5.72 -12.51 8.25
N LEU A 60 5.18 -11.37 7.83
CA LEU A 60 4.08 -11.34 6.86
C LEU A 60 4.56 -11.53 5.43
N ILE A 61 5.62 -10.85 5.05
CA ILE A 61 6.07 -10.84 3.67
C ILE A 61 7.26 -11.77 3.51
N LYS A 62 6.98 -13.01 3.18
CA LYS A 62 8.02 -14.01 2.91
C LYS A 62 8.53 -13.91 1.48
N ASP A 63 7.65 -13.50 0.56
CA ASP A 63 7.95 -13.36 -0.84
C ASP A 63 7.37 -12.03 -1.30
N ILE A 64 8.21 -11.17 -1.88
CA ILE A 64 7.79 -9.83 -2.29
C ILE A 64 6.72 -9.87 -3.38
N ASN A 65 6.53 -11.00 -4.03
CA ASN A 65 5.50 -11.17 -5.06
C ASN A 65 4.19 -11.70 -4.50
N VAL A 66 4.13 -11.99 -3.21
CA VAL A 66 2.94 -12.58 -2.60
C VAL A 66 2.48 -11.72 -1.44
N ILE A 67 1.48 -10.90 -1.70
CA ILE A 67 0.84 -10.09 -0.66
C ILE A 67 -0.67 -10.29 -0.76
N LYS A 68 -1.37 -9.99 0.31
CA LYS A 68 -2.82 -10.23 0.36
C LYS A 68 -3.54 -8.97 0.82
N ALA A 69 -4.69 -8.73 0.20
CA ALA A 69 -5.57 -7.64 0.61
C ALA A 69 -5.99 -7.85 2.07
N GLY A 70 -6.04 -6.77 2.81
CA GLY A 70 -6.38 -6.80 4.23
C GLY A 70 -5.17 -6.80 5.16
N TRP A 71 -4.00 -7.15 4.65
CA TRP A 71 -2.80 -7.06 5.48
C TRP A 71 -2.48 -5.61 5.82
N GLU A 72 -2.09 -5.36 7.05
CA GLU A 72 -1.58 -4.07 7.49
C GLU A 72 -0.08 -4.21 7.62
N ILE A 73 0.65 -3.52 6.75
CA ILE A 73 2.10 -3.62 6.69
C ILE A 73 2.75 -2.30 7.04
N ARG A 74 3.95 -2.37 7.57
CA ARG A 74 4.76 -1.18 7.79
C ARG A 74 5.52 -0.87 6.51
N VAL A 75 5.45 0.38 6.05
CA VAL A 75 6.11 0.80 4.80
C VAL A 75 7.26 1.76 5.04
N LEU A 76 7.31 2.42 6.17
CA LEU A 76 8.41 3.31 6.55
C LEU A 76 8.74 3.18 8.02
#